data_05d81016932cff976da336a908556b93
#
_entry.id   05d81016932cff976da336a908556b93
#
_cell.length_a   1.000
_cell.length_b   1.000
_cell.length_c   1.000
_cell.angle_alpha   90.00
_cell.angle_beta   90.00
_cell.angle_gamma   90.00
#
_symmetry.space_group_name_H-M   'P 1'
#
loop_
_entity.id
_entity.type
_entity.pdbx_description
1 polymer ?
#
loop_
_entity_poly.entity_id
_entity_poly.type
_entity_poly.pdbx_seq_one_letter_code
_entity_poly.pdbx_strand_id
1 'polypeptide(L)'
;LMKECTDNGAKVVVFPELCITGYTCQDLFWQDKLIAAAEDELIGIADYSRSLDGIFFIGLPYEINGMLYNMAAVVSRGEVLAMVPKTFLPNYNEFYEARHFASGENLSTYVTLKNGQQVSVDTDFIFSCKQLPKLKIAVELCEDLWTPNPPSIRHAMSGATVIVNLSASDEVTGKAIYRRELVSGQSARLICGYIYASAGDGESTQDVVYSGHNLICENGNVLAESKRFTNETIYSEFDVERIETERRRMTTFVVEDDHRWAEFDLEVKDTTLSRYVNPAPFVPADKTDRDRRCDEILMIQAMGLKKRLEHTNCKTAVIGISGGLDSTLALLVTVRAFDLLGKDHKDIAAVTMPGFGTTDRTYDNAVNLIKCLGATFIEVDIKDAVNIHFRDIGQNPSVHDVTYENGQARERTQILMDLSLIHI
;
A
#
# COMPACT_ATOMS: atom_id res chain seq x y z
N LEU A 1 5.65 -19.30 -21.30
CA LEU A 1 5.27 -18.42 -20.18
C LEU A 1 4.08 -17.52 -20.51
N MET A 2 4.07 -16.71 -21.63
CA MET A 2 2.95 -15.81 -21.96
C MET A 2 1.60 -16.52 -21.90
N LYS A 3 1.48 -17.66 -22.62
CA LYS A 3 0.25 -18.46 -22.61
C LYS A 3 -0.09 -19.03 -21.21
N GLU A 4 0.90 -19.52 -20.51
CA GLU A 4 0.73 -20.04 -19.13
C GLU A 4 0.21 -18.96 -18.18
N CYS A 5 0.77 -17.75 -18.25
CA CYS A 5 0.31 -16.62 -17.45
C CYS A 5 -1.14 -16.24 -17.77
N THR A 6 -1.49 -16.17 -19.06
CA THR A 6 -2.87 -15.84 -19.47
C THR A 6 -3.86 -16.96 -19.16
N ASP A 7 -3.47 -18.22 -19.29
CA ASP A 7 -4.28 -19.37 -18.87
C ASP A 7 -4.55 -19.36 -17.36
N ASN A 8 -3.61 -18.83 -16.56
CA ASN A 8 -3.77 -18.60 -15.12
C ASN A 8 -4.52 -17.30 -14.80
N GLY A 9 -5.05 -16.59 -15.79
CA GLY A 9 -5.88 -15.40 -15.62
C GLY A 9 -5.12 -14.07 -15.57
N ALA A 10 -3.78 -14.06 -15.73
CA ALA A 10 -3.01 -12.83 -15.75
C ALA A 10 -3.36 -11.99 -16.99
N LYS A 11 -3.61 -10.69 -16.80
CA LYS A 11 -3.89 -9.71 -17.85
C LYS A 11 -2.69 -8.78 -18.12
N VAL A 12 -1.84 -8.59 -17.13
CA VAL A 12 -0.61 -7.80 -17.22
C VAL A 12 0.55 -8.74 -16.90
N VAL A 13 1.46 -8.93 -17.85
CA VAL A 13 2.58 -9.85 -17.72
C VAL A 13 3.88 -9.09 -17.97
N VAL A 14 4.80 -9.14 -17.02
CA VAL A 14 6.06 -8.42 -17.04
C VAL A 14 7.21 -9.41 -17.04
N PHE A 15 8.07 -9.31 -18.05
CA PHE A 15 9.30 -10.09 -18.17
C PHE A 15 10.50 -9.27 -17.71
N PRO A 16 11.63 -9.91 -17.39
CA PRO A 16 12.84 -9.20 -17.00
C PRO A 16 13.43 -8.32 -18.10
N GLU A 17 14.30 -7.40 -17.69
CA GLU A 17 15.12 -6.55 -18.56
C GLU A 17 15.95 -7.41 -19.52
N LEU A 18 16.01 -7.00 -20.81
CA LEU A 18 16.76 -7.68 -21.88
C LEU A 18 16.45 -9.18 -22.03
N CYS A 19 15.26 -9.64 -21.61
CA CYS A 19 14.93 -11.06 -21.54
C CYS A 19 14.95 -11.80 -22.88
N ILE A 20 14.89 -11.09 -24.05
CA ILE A 20 15.02 -11.72 -25.36
C ILE A 20 16.45 -12.20 -25.61
N THR A 21 17.46 -11.44 -25.17
CA THR A 21 18.87 -11.77 -25.40
C THR A 21 19.58 -12.32 -24.18
N GLY A 22 19.11 -11.94 -23.00
CA GLY A 22 19.83 -11.95 -21.73
C GLY A 22 20.55 -10.62 -21.49
N TYR A 23 20.68 -10.26 -20.20
CA TYR A 23 21.36 -9.04 -19.77
C TYR A 23 22.89 -9.15 -19.90
N THR A 24 23.43 -10.33 -19.69
CA THR A 24 24.88 -10.60 -19.60
C THR A 24 25.58 -10.90 -20.93
N CYS A 25 25.01 -10.43 -22.04
CA CYS A 25 25.60 -10.63 -23.39
C CYS A 25 26.93 -9.90 -23.61
N GLN A 26 27.25 -8.88 -22.78
CA GLN A 26 28.50 -8.13 -22.86
C GLN A 26 28.77 -7.60 -24.28
N ASP A 27 30.01 -7.74 -24.80
CA ASP A 27 30.39 -7.26 -26.14
C ASP A 27 29.65 -7.97 -27.30
N LEU A 28 28.84 -9.00 -27.02
CA LEU A 28 27.94 -9.56 -28.03
C LEU A 28 26.84 -8.57 -28.47
N PHE A 29 26.52 -7.57 -27.68
CA PHE A 29 25.63 -6.48 -28.05
C PHE A 29 26.15 -5.64 -29.25
N TRP A 30 27.44 -5.77 -29.59
CA TRP A 30 28.03 -5.13 -30.78
C TRP A 30 27.82 -5.96 -32.06
N GLN A 31 27.16 -7.12 -31.94
CA GLN A 31 26.94 -8.02 -33.07
C GLN A 31 25.59 -7.71 -33.73
N ASP A 32 25.60 -7.18 -34.97
CA ASP A 32 24.40 -6.93 -35.78
C ASP A 32 23.46 -8.14 -35.81
N LYS A 33 24.03 -9.35 -35.83
CA LYS A 33 23.24 -10.58 -35.83
C LYS A 33 22.40 -10.74 -34.57
N LEU A 34 22.92 -10.38 -33.41
CA LEU A 34 22.19 -10.47 -32.13
C LEU A 34 21.02 -9.47 -32.13
N ILE A 35 21.28 -8.22 -32.53
CA ILE A 35 20.28 -7.15 -32.53
C ILE A 35 19.19 -7.47 -33.58
N ALA A 36 19.59 -7.91 -34.78
CA ALA A 36 18.64 -8.30 -35.79
C ALA A 36 17.76 -9.50 -35.37
N ALA A 37 18.32 -10.47 -34.69
CA ALA A 37 17.57 -11.61 -34.14
C ALA A 37 16.63 -11.19 -32.99
N ALA A 38 17.03 -10.24 -32.14
CA ALA A 38 16.17 -9.73 -31.07
C ALA A 38 14.92 -9.04 -31.64
N GLU A 39 15.05 -8.29 -32.73
CA GLU A 39 13.89 -7.70 -33.44
C GLU A 39 12.99 -8.79 -34.07
N ASP A 40 13.58 -9.81 -34.71
CA ASP A 40 12.84 -10.91 -35.32
C ASP A 40 12.02 -11.67 -34.24
N GLU A 41 12.61 -11.92 -33.07
CA GLU A 41 11.92 -12.54 -31.93
C GLU A 41 10.82 -11.64 -31.36
N LEU A 42 11.04 -10.32 -31.25
CA LEU A 42 9.99 -9.39 -30.85
C LEU A 42 8.77 -9.46 -31.77
N ILE A 43 8.99 -9.50 -33.09
CA ILE A 43 7.91 -9.63 -34.07
C ILE A 43 7.18 -10.97 -33.87
N GLY A 44 7.93 -12.06 -33.69
CA GLY A 44 7.37 -13.38 -33.39
C GLY A 44 6.55 -13.41 -32.09
N ILE A 45 7.02 -12.76 -31.04
CA ILE A 45 6.30 -12.62 -29.75
C ILE A 45 5.03 -11.78 -29.94
N ALA A 46 5.10 -10.69 -30.69
CA ALA A 46 3.93 -9.88 -31.01
C ALA A 46 2.88 -10.70 -31.76
N ASP A 47 3.25 -11.41 -32.78
CA ASP A 47 2.33 -12.30 -33.52
C ASP A 47 1.73 -13.38 -32.62
N TYR A 48 2.53 -14.00 -31.76
CA TYR A 48 2.05 -14.99 -30.78
C TYR A 48 1.02 -14.41 -29.82
N SER A 49 1.17 -13.14 -29.43
CA SER A 49 0.24 -12.45 -28.51
C SER A 49 -1.16 -12.26 -29.10
N ARG A 50 -1.34 -12.42 -30.43
CA ARG A 50 -2.62 -12.19 -31.15
C ARG A 50 -3.80 -12.97 -30.56
N SER A 51 -3.54 -14.18 -30.09
CA SER A 51 -4.54 -15.06 -29.50
C SER A 51 -4.62 -14.97 -27.96
N LEU A 52 -3.78 -14.15 -27.36
CA LEU A 52 -3.71 -14.03 -25.90
C LEU A 52 -4.42 -12.76 -25.42
N ASP A 53 -5.17 -12.89 -24.33
CA ASP A 53 -5.89 -11.77 -23.73
C ASP A 53 -5.05 -11.13 -22.62
N GLY A 54 -4.13 -10.26 -23.01
CA GLY A 54 -3.19 -9.62 -22.10
C GLY A 54 -2.35 -8.53 -22.75
N ILE A 55 -1.67 -7.77 -21.89
CA ILE A 55 -0.61 -6.85 -22.26
C ILE A 55 0.72 -7.36 -21.66
N PHE A 56 1.76 -7.36 -22.49
CA PHE A 56 3.05 -7.98 -22.20
C PHE A 56 4.17 -6.95 -22.31
N PHE A 57 5.05 -6.93 -21.30
CA PHE A 57 6.21 -6.04 -21.23
C PHE A 57 7.47 -6.88 -21.40
N ILE A 58 8.21 -6.65 -22.50
CA ILE A 58 9.30 -7.50 -22.96
C ILE A 58 10.58 -6.69 -23.10
N GLY A 59 11.65 -7.10 -22.41
CA GLY A 59 12.96 -6.45 -22.47
C GLY A 59 13.80 -6.89 -23.69
N LEU A 60 14.36 -5.93 -24.43
CA LEU A 60 15.23 -6.20 -25.58
C LEU A 60 16.22 -5.07 -25.86
N PRO A 61 17.39 -5.35 -26.48
CA PRO A 61 18.22 -4.32 -27.08
C PRO A 61 17.64 -3.89 -28.44
N TYR A 62 17.63 -2.60 -28.74
CA TYR A 62 17.17 -2.08 -30.03
C TYR A 62 18.05 -0.93 -30.51
N GLU A 63 18.42 -0.94 -31.82
CA GLU A 63 19.25 0.09 -32.41
C GLU A 63 18.39 1.17 -33.06
N ILE A 64 18.73 2.43 -32.80
CA ILE A 64 18.14 3.61 -33.46
C ILE A 64 19.27 4.56 -33.87
N ASN A 65 19.36 4.83 -35.16
CA ASN A 65 20.35 5.77 -35.75
C ASN A 65 21.80 5.48 -35.33
N GLY A 66 22.19 4.22 -35.25
CA GLY A 66 23.53 3.78 -34.89
C GLY A 66 23.81 3.80 -33.36
N MET A 67 22.81 4.05 -32.54
CA MET A 67 22.89 3.97 -31.06
C MET A 67 22.05 2.81 -30.57
N LEU A 68 22.62 2.02 -29.66
CA LEU A 68 21.90 0.90 -29.04
C LEU A 68 21.21 1.35 -27.76
N TYR A 69 19.98 0.94 -27.56
CA TYR A 69 19.16 1.25 -26.40
C TYR A 69 18.66 -0.03 -25.71
N ASN A 70 18.61 0.00 -24.39
CA ASN A 70 17.95 -1.00 -23.59
C ASN A 70 16.46 -0.63 -23.47
N MET A 71 15.59 -1.48 -24.01
CA MET A 71 14.18 -1.14 -24.22
C MET A 71 13.22 -2.11 -23.57
N ALA A 72 12.07 -1.62 -23.18
CA ALA A 72 10.88 -2.41 -22.92
C ALA A 72 9.89 -2.24 -24.08
N ALA A 73 9.65 -3.29 -24.85
CA ALA A 73 8.57 -3.33 -25.84
C ALA A 73 7.26 -3.71 -25.14
N VAL A 74 6.20 -2.99 -25.45
CA VAL A 74 4.86 -3.25 -24.94
C VAL A 74 4.01 -3.89 -26.02
N VAL A 75 3.58 -5.11 -25.78
CA VAL A 75 2.97 -5.98 -26.79
C VAL A 75 1.54 -6.36 -26.36
N SER A 76 0.59 -6.26 -27.27
CA SER A 76 -0.78 -6.74 -27.06
C SER A 76 -1.46 -7.08 -28.38
N ARG A 77 -2.23 -8.14 -28.43
CA ARG A 77 -3.11 -8.53 -29.57
C ARG A 77 -2.43 -8.56 -30.94
N GLY A 78 -1.15 -8.91 -31.01
CA GLY A 78 -0.40 -9.04 -32.26
C GLY A 78 0.34 -7.78 -32.68
N GLU A 79 0.37 -6.75 -31.86
CA GLU A 79 1.01 -5.46 -32.14
C GLU A 79 2.01 -5.07 -31.05
N VAL A 80 3.06 -4.38 -31.44
CA VAL A 80 3.95 -3.63 -30.55
C VAL A 80 3.37 -2.23 -30.38
N LEU A 81 2.76 -1.94 -29.23
CA LEU A 81 2.07 -0.68 -28.99
C LEU A 81 3.04 0.51 -28.90
N ALA A 82 4.16 0.30 -28.23
CA ALA A 82 5.25 1.27 -28.10
C ALA A 82 6.52 0.58 -27.59
N MET A 83 7.65 1.27 -27.67
CA MET A 83 8.89 0.89 -26.99
C MET A 83 9.33 2.00 -26.03
N VAL A 84 9.69 1.63 -24.80
CA VAL A 84 10.14 2.54 -23.77
C VAL A 84 11.61 2.29 -23.49
N PRO A 85 12.50 3.26 -23.77
CA PRO A 85 13.93 3.14 -23.51
C PRO A 85 14.26 3.40 -22.05
N LYS A 86 15.29 2.74 -21.53
CA LYS A 86 15.85 2.99 -20.20
C LYS A 86 16.41 4.39 -20.09
N THR A 87 16.01 5.12 -19.07
CA THR A 87 16.44 6.50 -18.84
C THR A 87 17.82 6.57 -18.21
N PHE A 88 18.03 5.83 -17.10
CA PHE A 88 19.26 5.87 -16.34
C PHE A 88 20.07 4.58 -16.52
N LEU A 89 21.31 4.72 -16.94
CA LEU A 89 22.22 3.60 -17.17
C LEU A 89 23.19 3.47 -16.00
N PRO A 90 23.18 2.35 -15.24
CA PRO A 90 24.18 2.12 -14.20
C PRO A 90 25.54 1.88 -14.85
N ASN A 91 26.54 2.64 -14.42
CA ASN A 91 27.92 2.54 -14.91
C ASN A 91 28.89 2.77 -13.73
N TYR A 92 28.67 2.02 -12.67
CA TYR A 92 29.43 2.04 -11.42
C TYR A 92 29.45 0.64 -10.81
N ASN A 93 30.41 0.36 -9.92
CA ASN A 93 30.66 -0.93 -9.29
C ASN A 93 30.70 -2.06 -10.34
N GLU A 94 29.79 -3.03 -10.28
CA GLU A 94 29.66 -4.19 -11.17
C GLU A 94 28.95 -3.90 -12.50
N PHE A 95 28.39 -2.70 -12.70
CA PHE A 95 27.61 -2.37 -13.90
C PHE A 95 28.41 -1.61 -14.94
N TYR A 96 28.22 -1.98 -16.23
CA TYR A 96 28.91 -1.43 -17.39
C TYR A 96 27.96 -1.05 -18.53
N GLU A 97 26.72 -0.67 -18.24
CA GLU A 97 25.70 -0.47 -19.27
C GLU A 97 26.04 0.65 -20.23
N ALA A 98 26.64 1.75 -19.78
CA ALA A 98 27.04 2.85 -20.65
C ALA A 98 28.14 2.47 -21.66
N ARG A 99 28.77 1.27 -21.51
CA ARG A 99 29.66 0.72 -22.53
C ARG A 99 28.90 0.35 -23.81
N HIS A 100 27.66 -0.14 -23.67
CA HIS A 100 26.91 -0.72 -24.78
C HIS A 100 25.70 0.10 -25.15
N PHE A 101 25.03 0.74 -24.19
CA PHE A 101 23.74 1.41 -24.36
C PHE A 101 23.84 2.92 -24.21
N ALA A 102 22.98 3.62 -24.96
CA ALA A 102 22.73 5.04 -24.80
C ALA A 102 21.53 5.29 -23.86
N SER A 103 21.53 6.41 -23.14
CA SER A 103 20.37 6.86 -22.35
C SER A 103 19.19 7.21 -23.24
N GLY A 104 18.00 6.80 -22.82
CA GLY A 104 16.74 7.14 -23.47
C GLY A 104 16.14 8.48 -23.03
N GLU A 105 16.76 9.23 -22.12
CA GLU A 105 16.19 10.40 -21.45
C GLU A 105 15.53 11.43 -22.38
N ASN A 106 16.08 11.63 -23.57
CA ASN A 106 15.55 12.59 -24.55
C ASN A 106 15.14 11.92 -25.86
N LEU A 107 14.95 10.61 -25.84
CA LEU A 107 14.59 9.86 -27.05
C LEU A 107 13.08 9.87 -27.24
N SER A 108 12.64 10.62 -28.27
CA SER A 108 11.24 10.67 -28.69
C SER A 108 11.20 10.58 -30.22
N THR A 109 10.81 9.41 -30.75
CA THR A 109 10.89 9.12 -32.19
C THR A 109 9.91 7.99 -32.59
N TYR A 110 9.98 7.60 -33.85
CA TYR A 110 9.29 6.43 -34.41
C TYR A 110 10.32 5.53 -35.09
N VAL A 111 10.13 4.24 -34.98
CA VAL A 111 10.88 3.22 -35.68
C VAL A 111 9.96 2.41 -36.58
N THR A 112 10.50 1.84 -37.64
CA THR A 112 9.76 0.91 -38.49
C THR A 112 10.38 -0.47 -38.34
N LEU A 113 9.63 -1.39 -37.76
CA LEU A 113 10.05 -2.78 -37.59
C LEU A 113 10.17 -3.47 -38.96
N LYS A 114 10.93 -4.56 -39.03
CA LYS A 114 11.13 -5.37 -40.27
C LYS A 114 9.82 -5.84 -40.92
N ASN A 115 8.76 -6.02 -40.12
CA ASN A 115 7.43 -6.37 -40.64
C ASN A 115 6.63 -5.17 -41.18
N GLY A 116 7.22 -3.96 -41.19
CA GLY A 116 6.61 -2.72 -41.65
C GLY A 116 5.77 -1.97 -40.61
N GLN A 117 5.61 -2.47 -39.40
CA GLN A 117 4.89 -1.78 -38.37
C GLN A 117 5.67 -0.53 -37.88
N GLN A 118 5.00 0.63 -37.83
CA GLN A 118 5.56 1.82 -37.21
C GLN A 118 5.26 1.78 -35.71
N VAL A 119 6.30 1.96 -34.89
CA VAL A 119 6.22 1.92 -33.40
C VAL A 119 6.78 3.21 -32.85
N SER A 120 6.05 3.83 -31.94
CA SER A 120 6.51 5.02 -31.23
C SER A 120 7.49 4.62 -30.12
N VAL A 121 8.55 5.42 -29.97
CA VAL A 121 9.59 5.25 -28.94
C VAL A 121 9.66 6.51 -28.10
N ASP A 122 9.43 6.39 -26.81
CA ASP A 122 9.48 7.50 -25.85
C ASP A 122 9.59 6.95 -24.43
N THR A 123 10.11 7.73 -23.48
CA THR A 123 10.12 7.39 -22.04
C THR A 123 8.75 7.60 -21.41
N ASP A 124 7.95 8.50 -21.93
CA ASP A 124 6.76 9.05 -21.28
C ASP A 124 5.47 8.48 -21.94
N PHE A 125 5.24 7.17 -21.71
CA PHE A 125 4.02 6.50 -22.15
C PHE A 125 3.14 6.07 -21.00
N ILE A 126 1.81 6.25 -21.18
CA ILE A 126 0.77 5.60 -20.39
C ILE A 126 -0.05 4.66 -21.28
N PHE A 127 -0.12 3.40 -20.90
CA PHE A 127 -0.92 2.37 -21.57
C PHE A 127 -2.27 2.26 -20.85
N SER A 128 -3.35 2.67 -21.49
CA SER A 128 -4.69 2.72 -20.92
C SER A 128 -5.56 1.57 -21.43
N CYS A 129 -6.17 0.83 -20.53
CA CYS A 129 -7.13 -0.21 -20.87
C CYS A 129 -8.50 0.39 -21.18
N LYS A 130 -9.04 0.11 -22.39
CA LYS A 130 -10.36 0.65 -22.82
C LYS A 130 -11.51 0.14 -21.95
N GLN A 131 -11.49 -1.13 -21.55
CA GLN A 131 -12.54 -1.76 -20.75
C GLN A 131 -12.41 -1.44 -19.25
N LEU A 132 -11.20 -1.11 -18.78
CA LEU A 132 -10.89 -0.71 -17.42
C LEU A 132 -10.15 0.64 -17.42
N PRO A 133 -10.83 1.78 -17.59
CA PRO A 133 -10.16 3.08 -17.75
C PRO A 133 -9.30 3.51 -16.54
N LYS A 134 -9.46 2.86 -15.39
CA LYS A 134 -8.62 3.06 -14.20
C LYS A 134 -7.33 2.24 -14.24
N LEU A 135 -7.23 1.25 -15.12
CA LEU A 135 -6.00 0.51 -15.36
C LEU A 135 -5.16 1.31 -16.37
N LYS A 136 -4.19 2.03 -15.86
CA LYS A 136 -3.23 2.86 -16.60
C LYS A 136 -1.84 2.44 -16.19
N ILE A 137 -1.08 1.92 -17.13
CA ILE A 137 0.22 1.30 -16.87
C ILE A 137 1.33 2.17 -17.46
N ALA A 138 2.40 2.37 -16.72
CA ALA A 138 3.64 2.96 -17.23
C ALA A 138 4.84 2.09 -16.90
N VAL A 139 5.94 2.32 -17.62
CA VAL A 139 7.13 1.45 -17.62
C VAL A 139 8.34 2.24 -17.15
N GLU A 140 9.15 1.62 -16.31
CA GLU A 140 10.54 2.02 -16.06
C GLU A 140 11.43 0.76 -16.03
N LEU A 141 12.73 0.93 -16.22
CA LEU A 141 13.66 -0.20 -16.32
C LEU A 141 14.72 -0.14 -15.23
N CYS A 142 14.79 -1.18 -14.42
CA CYS A 142 15.83 -1.49 -13.47
C CYS A 142 16.37 -0.27 -12.68
N GLU A 143 17.51 0.29 -13.12
CA GLU A 143 18.18 1.43 -12.50
C GLU A 143 17.29 2.66 -12.36
N ASP A 144 16.32 2.83 -13.23
CA ASP A 144 15.37 3.95 -13.15
C ASP A 144 14.74 4.08 -11.77
N LEU A 145 14.41 2.94 -11.12
CA LEU A 145 13.88 2.94 -9.74
C LEU A 145 14.91 3.36 -8.69
N TRP A 146 16.20 3.07 -8.91
CA TRP A 146 17.25 3.25 -7.89
C TRP A 146 17.77 4.69 -7.81
N THR A 147 17.42 5.52 -8.79
CA THR A 147 17.82 6.92 -8.84
C THR A 147 17.05 7.78 -7.82
N PRO A 148 17.57 8.94 -7.41
CA PRO A 148 16.88 9.85 -6.50
C PRO A 148 15.54 10.38 -7.04
N ASN A 149 15.38 10.46 -8.36
CA ASN A 149 14.17 10.93 -9.05
C ASN A 149 13.77 9.92 -10.14
N PRO A 150 13.16 8.78 -9.77
CA PRO A 150 12.77 7.75 -10.72
C PRO A 150 11.64 8.22 -11.66
N PRO A 151 11.63 7.76 -12.93
CA PRO A 151 10.58 8.09 -13.91
C PRO A 151 9.17 7.78 -13.42
N SER A 152 8.99 6.75 -12.61
CA SER A 152 7.70 6.38 -12.00
C SER A 152 7.03 7.52 -11.23
N ILE A 153 7.78 8.53 -10.75
CA ILE A 153 7.19 9.73 -10.12
C ILE A 153 6.36 10.49 -11.16
N ARG A 154 6.96 10.84 -12.30
CA ARG A 154 6.27 11.54 -13.39
C ARG A 154 5.13 10.68 -13.96
N HIS A 155 5.36 9.39 -14.15
CA HIS A 155 4.34 8.47 -14.63
C HIS A 155 3.10 8.45 -13.73
N ALA A 156 3.29 8.37 -12.42
CA ALA A 156 2.18 8.40 -11.45
C ALA A 156 1.47 9.76 -11.43
N MET A 157 2.24 10.86 -11.49
CA MET A 157 1.71 12.23 -11.57
C MET A 157 0.94 12.45 -12.88
N SER A 158 1.30 11.78 -13.97
CA SER A 158 0.56 11.80 -15.24
C SER A 158 -0.61 10.82 -15.28
N GLY A 159 -0.88 10.12 -14.18
CA GLY A 159 -2.09 9.32 -14.00
C GLY A 159 -1.92 7.81 -14.05
N ALA A 160 -0.70 7.27 -14.24
CA ALA A 160 -0.47 5.82 -14.20
C ALA A 160 -0.85 5.25 -12.81
N THR A 161 -1.70 4.25 -12.80
CA THR A 161 -2.13 3.55 -11.57
C THR A 161 -1.30 2.30 -11.28
N VAL A 162 -0.61 1.78 -12.29
CA VAL A 162 0.31 0.65 -12.19
C VAL A 162 1.63 1.02 -12.84
N ILE A 163 2.72 0.76 -12.15
CA ILE A 163 4.08 0.85 -12.67
C ILE A 163 4.63 -0.56 -12.87
N VAL A 164 5.25 -0.80 -13.99
CA VAL A 164 6.00 -2.04 -14.25
C VAL A 164 7.47 -1.72 -14.40
N ASN A 165 8.31 -2.52 -13.79
CA ASN A 165 9.76 -2.39 -13.82
C ASN A 165 10.38 -3.71 -14.28
N LEU A 166 11.03 -3.65 -15.46
CA LEU A 166 11.80 -4.76 -16.01
C LEU A 166 13.23 -4.62 -15.50
N SER A 167 13.70 -5.61 -14.75
CA SER A 167 15.00 -5.54 -14.08
C SER A 167 15.91 -6.73 -14.41
N ALA A 168 17.22 -6.46 -14.33
CA ALA A 168 18.27 -7.46 -14.21
C ALA A 168 19.19 -7.04 -13.06
N SER A 169 18.63 -7.05 -11.86
CA SER A 169 19.34 -6.64 -10.65
C SER A 169 20.09 -7.83 -10.06
N ASP A 170 21.40 -7.70 -10.00
CA ASP A 170 22.29 -8.69 -9.35
C ASP A 170 22.00 -8.81 -7.86
N GLU A 171 22.58 -9.83 -7.23
CA GLU A 171 22.38 -10.10 -5.81
C GLU A 171 23.66 -9.88 -5.01
N VAL A 172 23.63 -8.95 -4.07
CA VAL A 172 24.63 -8.73 -3.04
C VAL A 172 24.02 -8.91 -1.65
N THR A 173 24.83 -9.25 -0.67
CA THR A 173 24.35 -9.44 0.71
C THR A 173 23.61 -8.19 1.23
N GLY A 174 22.36 -8.39 1.63
CA GLY A 174 21.48 -7.32 2.12
C GLY A 174 20.67 -6.57 1.07
N LYS A 175 21.01 -6.65 -0.21
CA LYS A 175 20.34 -5.95 -1.31
C LYS A 175 18.86 -6.34 -1.45
N ALA A 176 18.51 -7.60 -1.19
CA ALA A 176 17.13 -8.06 -1.27
C ALA A 176 16.19 -7.33 -0.31
N ILE A 177 16.64 -7.05 0.93
CA ILE A 177 15.86 -6.29 1.91
C ILE A 177 15.66 -4.86 1.41
N TYR A 178 16.73 -4.21 0.98
CA TYR A 178 16.67 -2.84 0.44
C TYR A 178 15.79 -2.77 -0.82
N ARG A 179 15.90 -3.72 -1.76
CA ARG A 179 15.05 -3.82 -2.95
C ARG A 179 13.58 -3.91 -2.58
N ARG A 180 13.25 -4.78 -1.62
CA ARG A 180 11.87 -4.95 -1.13
C ARG A 180 11.33 -3.66 -0.52
N GLU A 181 12.11 -2.99 0.31
CA GLU A 181 11.74 -1.70 0.92
C GLU A 181 11.59 -0.60 -0.14
N LEU A 182 12.49 -0.54 -1.12
CA LEU A 182 12.47 0.43 -2.20
C LEU A 182 11.22 0.27 -3.06
N VAL A 183 10.91 -0.95 -3.53
CA VAL A 183 9.73 -1.24 -4.36
C VAL A 183 8.44 -0.97 -3.59
N SER A 184 8.32 -1.45 -2.35
CA SER A 184 7.13 -1.22 -1.53
C SER A 184 7.00 0.26 -1.15
N GLY A 185 8.09 0.93 -0.82
CA GLY A 185 8.13 2.35 -0.50
C GLY A 185 7.74 3.24 -1.67
N GLN A 186 8.20 2.91 -2.89
CA GLN A 186 7.81 3.62 -4.11
C GLN A 186 6.32 3.43 -4.42
N SER A 187 5.83 2.19 -4.32
CA SER A 187 4.40 1.89 -4.44
C SER A 187 3.54 2.69 -3.44
N ALA A 188 3.99 2.80 -2.18
CA ALA A 188 3.32 3.59 -1.14
C ALA A 188 3.30 5.08 -1.45
N ARG A 189 4.47 5.65 -1.80
CA ARG A 189 4.61 7.09 -2.07
C ARG A 189 3.78 7.53 -3.27
N LEU A 190 3.71 6.70 -4.32
CA LEU A 190 2.97 6.98 -5.54
C LEU A 190 1.51 6.52 -5.50
N ILE A 191 1.10 5.83 -4.45
CA ILE A 191 -0.23 5.22 -4.31
C ILE A 191 -0.56 4.45 -5.59
N CYS A 192 0.21 3.41 -5.88
CA CYS A 192 0.09 2.65 -7.12
C CYS A 192 0.31 1.16 -6.92
N GLY A 193 -0.13 0.36 -7.89
CA GLY A 193 0.39 -0.98 -8.11
C GLY A 193 1.81 -0.90 -8.65
N TYR A 194 2.70 -1.78 -8.22
CA TYR A 194 4.07 -1.85 -8.71
C TYR A 194 4.48 -3.30 -8.94
N ILE A 195 4.87 -3.61 -10.18
CA ILE A 195 5.36 -4.93 -10.57
C ILE A 195 6.85 -4.82 -10.88
N TYR A 196 7.65 -5.55 -10.14
CA TYR A 196 9.10 -5.64 -10.34
C TYR A 196 9.45 -7.07 -10.77
N ALA A 197 9.91 -7.23 -12.02
CA ALA A 197 10.32 -8.51 -12.57
C ALA A 197 11.83 -8.52 -12.82
N SER A 198 12.56 -9.41 -12.17
CA SER A 198 14.03 -9.44 -12.21
C SER A 198 14.56 -10.74 -12.82
N ALA A 199 15.65 -10.61 -13.55
CA ALA A 199 16.41 -11.75 -14.08
C ALA A 199 16.84 -12.74 -13.00
N GLY A 200 16.90 -14.00 -13.36
CA GLY A 200 17.22 -15.10 -12.43
C GLY A 200 18.22 -16.09 -12.99
N ASP A 201 17.98 -17.36 -12.77
CA ASP A 201 18.91 -18.48 -13.07
C ASP A 201 19.18 -18.70 -14.58
N GLY A 202 18.69 -17.85 -15.45
CA GLY A 202 19.00 -17.91 -16.89
C GLY A 202 20.20 -17.05 -17.30
N GLU A 203 20.64 -16.14 -16.43
CA GLU A 203 21.73 -15.23 -16.73
C GLU A 203 23.11 -15.83 -16.44
N SER A 204 24.13 -15.35 -17.18
CA SER A 204 25.50 -15.73 -16.91
C SER A 204 26.00 -15.19 -15.56
N THR A 205 26.81 -15.98 -14.88
CA THR A 205 27.39 -15.62 -13.58
C THR A 205 28.85 -15.16 -13.70
N GLN A 206 29.21 -14.45 -14.77
CA GLN A 206 30.59 -14.06 -15.00
C GLN A 206 31.17 -13.26 -13.80
N ASP A 207 30.53 -12.13 -13.45
CA ASP A 207 30.96 -11.27 -12.34
C ASP A 207 29.94 -11.22 -11.23
N VAL A 208 28.67 -11.54 -11.50
CA VAL A 208 27.51 -11.33 -10.63
C VAL A 208 26.56 -12.54 -10.65
N VAL A 209 25.66 -12.59 -9.69
CA VAL A 209 24.61 -13.61 -9.59
C VAL A 209 23.25 -12.94 -9.57
N TYR A 210 22.30 -13.49 -10.31
CA TYR A 210 20.92 -13.02 -10.36
C TYR A 210 20.01 -13.94 -9.57
N SER A 211 19.09 -13.37 -8.80
CA SER A 211 18.28 -14.14 -7.87
C SER A 211 16.82 -14.37 -8.30
N GLY A 212 16.36 -13.72 -9.35
CA GLY A 212 14.95 -13.81 -9.75
C GLY A 212 14.00 -13.24 -8.69
N HIS A 213 14.45 -12.21 -7.94
CA HIS A 213 13.64 -11.62 -6.87
C HIS A 213 12.54 -10.71 -7.43
N ASN A 214 11.36 -11.30 -7.68
CA ASN A 214 10.19 -10.63 -8.21
C ASN A 214 9.31 -10.12 -7.07
N LEU A 215 8.67 -8.96 -7.27
CA LEU A 215 7.81 -8.31 -6.28
C LEU A 215 6.56 -7.75 -6.95
N ILE A 216 5.41 -7.92 -6.32
CA ILE A 216 4.16 -7.23 -6.66
C ILE A 216 3.70 -6.49 -5.41
N CYS A 217 3.60 -5.15 -5.50
CA CYS A 217 3.22 -4.29 -4.39
C CYS A 217 2.02 -3.42 -4.76
N GLU A 218 1.15 -3.13 -3.79
CA GLU A 218 0.03 -2.19 -3.92
C GLU A 218 0.01 -1.25 -2.73
N ASN A 219 0.17 0.04 -2.99
CA ASN A 219 0.12 1.08 -1.96
C ASN A 219 0.92 0.70 -0.70
N GLY A 220 2.17 0.28 -0.88
CA GLY A 220 3.10 -0.10 0.17
C GLY A 220 2.98 -1.54 0.70
N ASN A 221 1.94 -2.26 0.33
CA ASN A 221 1.79 -3.65 0.75
C ASN A 221 2.40 -4.59 -0.29
N VAL A 222 3.25 -5.50 0.14
CA VAL A 222 3.74 -6.60 -0.71
C VAL A 222 2.63 -7.63 -0.84
N LEU A 223 2.12 -7.80 -2.05
CA LEU A 223 1.04 -8.75 -2.37
C LEU A 223 1.60 -10.12 -2.74
N ALA A 224 2.72 -10.14 -3.45
CA ALA A 224 3.44 -11.36 -3.80
C ALA A 224 4.94 -11.10 -3.89
N GLU A 225 5.73 -12.07 -3.51
CA GLU A 225 7.19 -12.04 -3.52
C GLU A 225 7.72 -13.44 -3.87
N SER A 226 8.64 -13.53 -4.86
CA SER A 226 9.24 -14.79 -5.26
C SER A 226 10.30 -15.25 -4.26
N LYS A 227 10.54 -16.55 -4.26
CA LYS A 227 11.74 -17.09 -3.61
C LYS A 227 12.96 -16.70 -4.42
N ARG A 228 14.00 -16.21 -3.74
CA ARG A 228 15.27 -15.90 -4.39
C ARG A 228 15.99 -17.15 -4.86
N PHE A 229 16.77 -17.00 -5.92
CA PHE A 229 17.56 -18.07 -6.57
C PHE A 229 16.66 -19.17 -7.18
N THR A 230 15.50 -18.72 -7.69
CA THR A 230 14.56 -19.56 -8.44
C THR A 230 14.02 -18.77 -9.63
N ASN A 231 13.44 -19.47 -10.62
CA ASN A 231 12.72 -18.85 -11.75
C ASN A 231 11.19 -18.92 -11.50
N GLU A 232 10.76 -18.45 -10.34
CA GLU A 232 9.36 -18.49 -9.92
C GLU A 232 8.55 -17.39 -10.61
N THR A 233 7.44 -17.75 -11.25
CA THR A 233 6.43 -16.80 -11.70
C THR A 233 5.46 -16.52 -10.56
N ILE A 234 5.27 -15.26 -10.20
CA ILE A 234 4.36 -14.82 -9.14
C ILE A 234 3.13 -14.13 -9.71
N TYR A 235 2.01 -14.25 -9.01
CA TYR A 235 0.72 -13.70 -9.40
C TYR A 235 0.08 -12.91 -8.27
N SER A 236 -0.61 -11.81 -8.60
CA SER A 236 -1.49 -11.10 -7.67
C SER A 236 -2.52 -10.26 -8.42
N GLU A 237 -3.38 -9.57 -7.69
CA GLU A 237 -4.45 -8.74 -8.21
C GLU A 237 -4.37 -7.34 -7.62
N PHE A 238 -4.54 -6.31 -8.47
CA PHE A 238 -4.62 -4.91 -8.03
C PHE A 238 -6.07 -4.43 -7.92
N ASP A 239 -6.33 -3.66 -6.87
CA ASP A 239 -7.55 -2.87 -6.72
C ASP A 239 -7.33 -1.44 -7.26
N VAL A 240 -7.47 -1.28 -8.57
CA VAL A 240 -7.26 0.03 -9.23
C VAL A 240 -8.29 1.08 -8.80
N GLU A 241 -9.48 0.65 -8.37
CA GLU A 241 -10.50 1.57 -7.84
C GLU A 241 -10.09 2.13 -6.48
N ARG A 242 -9.53 1.29 -5.62
CA ARG A 242 -8.97 1.72 -4.35
C ARG A 242 -7.79 2.67 -4.55
N ILE A 243 -6.88 2.36 -5.48
CA ILE A 243 -5.74 3.23 -5.81
C ILE A 243 -6.23 4.65 -6.16
N GLU A 244 -7.19 4.79 -7.07
CA GLU A 244 -7.74 6.10 -7.43
C GLU A 244 -8.48 6.78 -6.26
N THR A 245 -9.17 6.00 -5.42
CA THR A 245 -9.86 6.54 -4.26
C THR A 245 -8.89 7.09 -3.22
N GLU A 246 -7.80 6.39 -2.95
CA GLU A 246 -6.76 6.86 -2.02
C GLU A 246 -6.04 8.11 -2.56
N ARG A 247 -5.73 8.16 -3.87
CA ARG A 247 -5.18 9.37 -4.52
C ARG A 247 -6.11 10.56 -4.39
N ARG A 248 -7.42 10.37 -4.59
CA ARG A 248 -8.43 11.43 -4.46
C ARG A 248 -8.51 12.01 -3.04
N ARG A 249 -8.22 11.21 -2.02
CA ARG A 249 -8.17 11.66 -0.62
C ARG A 249 -6.91 12.46 -0.31
N MET A 250 -5.84 12.25 -1.06
CA MET A 250 -4.56 12.92 -0.86
C MET A 250 -4.54 14.25 -1.65
N THR A 251 -4.86 15.35 -1.00
CA THR A 251 -4.96 16.68 -1.64
C THR A 251 -3.63 17.20 -2.20
N THR A 252 -2.50 16.59 -1.84
CA THR A 252 -1.17 16.91 -2.35
C THR A 252 -0.78 16.06 -3.56
N PHE A 253 -1.61 15.09 -3.96
CA PHE A 253 -1.38 14.32 -5.17
C PHE A 253 -1.97 15.08 -6.37
N VAL A 254 -1.10 15.78 -7.10
CA VAL A 254 -1.49 16.60 -8.26
C VAL A 254 -1.19 15.83 -9.54
N VAL A 255 -2.17 15.70 -10.43
CA VAL A 255 -1.99 15.05 -11.72
C VAL A 255 -1.57 16.08 -12.76
N GLU A 256 -0.49 15.78 -13.48
CA GLU A 256 0.04 16.54 -14.62
C GLU A 256 -0.11 15.66 -15.86
N ASP A 257 -0.61 16.20 -16.97
CA ASP A 257 -0.82 15.43 -18.21
C ASP A 257 0.21 15.88 -19.24
N ASP A 258 1.38 15.28 -19.21
CA ASP A 258 2.48 15.52 -20.15
C ASP A 258 2.93 14.25 -20.89
N HIS A 259 2.25 13.12 -20.70
CA HIS A 259 2.58 11.83 -21.29
C HIS A 259 1.85 11.55 -22.60
N ARG A 260 2.43 10.69 -23.43
CA ARG A 260 1.77 10.06 -24.55
C ARG A 260 0.88 8.92 -24.08
N TRP A 261 -0.20 8.68 -24.79
CA TRP A 261 -1.15 7.63 -24.45
C TRP A 261 -1.21 6.59 -25.57
N ALA A 262 -1.18 5.33 -25.18
CA ALA A 262 -1.48 4.20 -26.04
C ALA A 262 -2.62 3.39 -25.42
N GLU A 263 -3.58 2.98 -26.23
CA GLU A 263 -4.73 2.21 -25.74
C GLU A 263 -4.54 0.72 -26.04
N PHE A 264 -5.04 -0.13 -25.16
CA PHE A 264 -5.11 -1.57 -25.37
C PHE A 264 -6.46 -2.13 -24.90
N ASP A 265 -6.78 -3.34 -25.37
CA ASP A 265 -8.06 -4.00 -25.14
C ASP A 265 -7.86 -5.28 -24.30
N LEU A 266 -8.76 -5.51 -23.33
CA LEU A 266 -8.84 -6.75 -22.59
C LEU A 266 -10.27 -7.31 -22.62
N GLU A 267 -10.40 -8.65 -22.60
CA GLU A 267 -11.68 -9.31 -22.35
C GLU A 267 -11.93 -9.38 -20.86
N VAL A 268 -12.59 -8.38 -20.32
CA VAL A 268 -12.92 -8.30 -18.89
C VAL A 268 -14.36 -8.76 -18.69
N LYS A 269 -14.55 -9.88 -18.01
CA LYS A 269 -15.87 -10.45 -17.71
C LYS A 269 -16.28 -10.23 -16.26
N ASP A 270 -15.33 -10.30 -15.34
CA ASP A 270 -15.51 -10.14 -13.91
C ASP A 270 -14.26 -9.46 -13.35
N THR A 271 -14.47 -8.49 -12.48
CA THR A 271 -13.40 -7.71 -11.84
C THR A 271 -13.39 -7.86 -10.33
N THR A 272 -14.03 -8.89 -9.80
CA THR A 272 -14.03 -9.19 -8.38
C THR A 272 -12.66 -9.69 -7.95
N LEU A 273 -12.09 -9.08 -6.90
CA LEU A 273 -10.83 -9.53 -6.32
C LEU A 273 -11.00 -10.90 -5.66
N SER A 274 -10.12 -11.84 -6.01
CA SER A 274 -10.08 -13.18 -5.43
C SER A 274 -9.01 -13.31 -4.33
N ARG A 275 -8.06 -12.38 -4.27
CA ARG A 275 -7.02 -12.36 -3.25
C ARG A 275 -7.59 -12.15 -1.85
N TYR A 276 -6.90 -12.70 -0.85
CA TYR A 276 -7.30 -12.50 0.54
C TYR A 276 -7.27 -11.02 0.93
N VAL A 277 -8.38 -10.53 1.48
CA VAL A 277 -8.50 -9.21 2.09
C VAL A 277 -8.70 -9.41 3.59
N ASN A 278 -7.82 -8.86 4.41
CA ASN A 278 -7.91 -9.00 5.86
C ASN A 278 -9.20 -8.31 6.38
N PRO A 279 -10.15 -9.06 6.97
CA PRO A 279 -11.37 -8.48 7.53
C PRO A 279 -11.14 -7.68 8.81
N ALA A 280 -9.97 -7.82 9.44
CA ALA A 280 -9.55 -7.09 10.63
C ALA A 280 -8.26 -6.27 10.38
N PRO A 281 -8.29 -5.26 9.48
CA PRO A 281 -7.08 -4.57 9.02
C PRO A 281 -6.36 -3.80 10.11
N PHE A 282 -7.06 -3.48 11.22
CA PHE A 282 -6.51 -2.73 12.35
C PHE A 282 -5.86 -3.62 13.41
N VAL A 283 -6.08 -4.93 13.35
CA VAL A 283 -5.57 -5.89 14.35
C VAL A 283 -4.48 -6.76 13.72
N PRO A 284 -3.20 -6.56 14.04
CA PRO A 284 -2.14 -7.41 13.56
C PRO A 284 -2.33 -8.87 13.99
N ALA A 285 -2.08 -9.81 13.08
CA ALA A 285 -2.12 -11.23 13.39
C ALA A 285 -0.95 -11.65 14.31
N ASP A 286 0.23 -11.07 14.08
CA ASP A 286 1.39 -11.28 14.93
C ASP A 286 1.21 -10.64 16.32
N LYS A 287 1.56 -11.40 17.35
CA LYS A 287 1.37 -10.96 18.76
C LYS A 287 2.27 -9.77 19.08
N THR A 288 3.52 -9.79 18.66
CA THR A 288 4.50 -8.74 18.97
C THR A 288 4.09 -7.42 18.33
N ASP A 289 3.66 -7.46 17.07
CA ASP A 289 3.15 -6.29 16.36
C ASP A 289 1.86 -5.76 17.00
N ARG A 290 0.99 -6.66 17.44
CA ARG A 290 -0.25 -6.28 18.13
C ARG A 290 0.03 -5.61 19.46
N ASP A 291 0.92 -6.17 20.27
CA ASP A 291 1.29 -5.64 21.59
C ASP A 291 1.91 -4.23 21.41
N ARG A 292 2.85 -4.08 20.46
CA ARG A 292 3.44 -2.78 20.11
C ARG A 292 2.39 -1.75 19.69
N ARG A 293 1.42 -2.14 18.84
CA ARG A 293 0.32 -1.25 18.43
C ARG A 293 -0.59 -0.86 19.58
N CYS A 294 -0.90 -1.79 20.48
CA CYS A 294 -1.72 -1.49 21.65
C CYS A 294 -1.02 -0.47 22.56
N ASP A 295 0.29 -0.64 22.79
CA ASP A 295 1.08 0.31 23.57
C ASP A 295 1.14 1.69 22.90
N GLU A 296 1.32 1.75 21.58
CA GLU A 296 1.33 2.99 20.82
C GLU A 296 -0.02 3.72 20.89
N ILE A 297 -1.13 3.00 20.67
CA ILE A 297 -2.49 3.54 20.77
C ILE A 297 -2.75 4.11 22.16
N LEU A 298 -2.41 3.36 23.21
CA LEU A 298 -2.57 3.81 24.60
C LEU A 298 -1.72 5.06 24.88
N MET A 299 -0.48 5.06 24.40
CA MET A 299 0.43 6.19 24.61
C MET A 299 -0.06 7.46 23.89
N ILE A 300 -0.51 7.37 22.63
CA ILE A 300 -1.05 8.50 21.87
C ILE A 300 -2.21 9.15 22.62
N GLN A 301 -3.15 8.35 23.10
CA GLN A 301 -4.31 8.85 23.86
C GLN A 301 -3.89 9.44 25.22
N ALA A 302 -3.01 8.75 25.94
CA ALA A 302 -2.52 9.20 27.25
C ALA A 302 -1.74 10.51 27.15
N MET A 303 -0.93 10.71 26.13
CA MET A 303 -0.21 11.96 25.88
C MET A 303 -1.15 13.12 25.58
N GLY A 304 -2.22 12.87 24.82
CA GLY A 304 -3.27 13.86 24.57
C GLY A 304 -3.94 14.33 25.85
N LEU A 305 -4.35 13.38 26.72
CA LEU A 305 -4.97 13.67 28.01
C LEU A 305 -3.98 14.33 28.97
N LYS A 306 -2.75 13.80 29.08
CA LYS A 306 -1.67 14.37 29.87
C LYS A 306 -1.52 15.87 29.59
N LYS A 307 -1.44 16.23 28.29
CA LYS A 307 -1.26 17.63 27.90
C LYS A 307 -2.40 18.54 28.34
N ARG A 308 -3.63 18.05 28.33
CA ARG A 308 -4.80 18.79 28.82
C ARG A 308 -4.76 18.98 30.34
N LEU A 309 -4.52 17.91 31.10
CA LEU A 309 -4.41 17.94 32.55
C LEU A 309 -3.28 18.88 33.02
N GLU A 310 -2.14 18.83 32.36
CA GLU A 310 -0.99 19.69 32.63
C GLU A 310 -1.32 21.16 32.34
N HIS A 311 -1.88 21.48 31.18
CA HIS A 311 -2.22 22.84 30.77
C HIS A 311 -3.26 23.49 31.67
N THR A 312 -4.29 22.74 32.10
CA THR A 312 -5.34 23.21 32.94
C THR A 312 -4.97 23.15 34.44
N ASN A 313 -3.80 22.60 34.78
CA ASN A 313 -3.31 22.36 36.12
C ASN A 313 -4.33 21.56 36.97
N CYS A 314 -5.08 20.64 36.37
CA CYS A 314 -6.04 19.79 37.03
C CYS A 314 -5.34 18.86 38.03
N LYS A 315 -5.88 18.78 39.23
CA LYS A 315 -5.37 17.88 40.29
C LYS A 315 -6.02 16.50 40.19
N THR A 316 -7.28 16.46 39.80
CA THR A 316 -8.12 15.27 39.79
C THR A 316 -8.71 15.01 38.40
N ALA A 317 -9.16 13.81 38.14
CA ALA A 317 -10.00 13.44 37.02
C ALA A 317 -11.23 12.68 37.47
N VAL A 318 -12.38 12.99 36.89
CA VAL A 318 -13.65 12.28 37.17
C VAL A 318 -14.08 11.52 35.93
N ILE A 319 -14.37 10.23 36.10
CA ILE A 319 -14.72 9.37 34.94
C ILE A 319 -15.84 8.38 35.33
N GLY A 320 -16.85 8.25 34.48
CA GLY A 320 -17.92 7.26 34.64
C GLY A 320 -17.50 5.90 34.09
N ILE A 321 -17.61 4.86 34.92
CA ILE A 321 -17.25 3.49 34.59
C ILE A 321 -18.49 2.61 34.52
N SER A 322 -18.87 2.20 33.33
CA SER A 322 -20.02 1.32 33.07
C SER A 322 -19.66 -0.18 33.10
N GLY A 323 -18.38 -0.53 33.08
CA GLY A 323 -17.91 -1.91 32.91
C GLY A 323 -17.89 -2.38 31.45
N GLY A 324 -18.21 -1.50 30.49
CA GLY A 324 -18.04 -1.73 29.03
C GLY A 324 -16.64 -1.37 28.55
N LEU A 325 -16.30 -1.75 27.30
CA LEU A 325 -14.96 -1.57 26.73
C LEU A 325 -14.53 -0.10 26.64
N ASP A 326 -15.43 0.81 26.28
CA ASP A 326 -15.12 2.23 26.10
C ASP A 326 -14.69 2.88 27.42
N SER A 327 -15.47 2.65 28.49
CA SER A 327 -15.14 3.17 29.81
C SER A 327 -13.89 2.52 30.41
N THR A 328 -13.65 1.24 30.07
CA THR A 328 -12.42 0.52 30.45
C THR A 328 -11.20 1.18 29.80
N LEU A 329 -11.25 1.40 28.49
CA LEU A 329 -10.15 2.07 27.75
C LEU A 329 -9.93 3.48 28.28
N ALA A 330 -10.99 4.25 28.49
CA ALA A 330 -10.90 5.62 29.01
C ALA A 330 -10.22 5.66 30.41
N LEU A 331 -10.52 4.70 31.29
CA LEU A 331 -9.86 4.61 32.60
C LEU A 331 -8.37 4.23 32.45
N LEU A 332 -8.02 3.28 31.60
CA LEU A 332 -6.63 2.90 31.34
C LEU A 332 -5.82 4.08 30.78
N VAL A 333 -6.38 4.85 29.84
CA VAL A 333 -5.78 6.08 29.31
C VAL A 333 -5.56 7.11 30.41
N THR A 334 -6.55 7.28 31.32
CA THR A 334 -6.47 8.23 32.43
C THR A 334 -5.37 7.82 33.42
N VAL A 335 -5.32 6.57 33.80
CA VAL A 335 -4.27 6.02 34.69
C VAL A 335 -2.89 6.24 34.04
N ARG A 336 -2.73 5.90 32.76
CA ARG A 336 -1.46 6.10 32.06
C ARG A 336 -1.04 7.58 31.99
N ALA A 337 -1.99 8.50 31.80
CA ALA A 337 -1.73 9.93 31.83
C ALA A 337 -1.29 10.42 33.22
N PHE A 338 -1.87 9.87 34.28
CA PHE A 338 -1.48 10.16 35.67
C PHE A 338 -0.08 9.62 35.98
N ASP A 339 0.26 8.40 35.54
CA ASP A 339 1.63 7.87 35.62
C ASP A 339 2.65 8.80 35.00
N LEU A 340 2.37 9.28 33.76
CA LEU A 340 3.25 10.22 33.03
C LEU A 340 3.38 11.59 33.72
N LEU A 341 2.42 11.99 34.55
CA LEU A 341 2.43 13.23 35.31
C LEU A 341 3.00 13.05 36.73
N GLY A 342 3.29 11.81 37.15
CA GLY A 342 3.69 11.49 38.53
C GLY A 342 2.60 11.77 39.56
N LYS A 343 1.32 11.63 39.17
CA LYS A 343 0.14 11.84 40.01
C LYS A 343 -0.33 10.53 40.62
N ASP A 344 -0.95 10.60 41.83
CA ASP A 344 -1.53 9.43 42.48
C ASP A 344 -2.82 9.00 41.77
N HIS A 345 -2.99 7.70 41.55
CA HIS A 345 -4.22 7.15 40.97
C HIS A 345 -5.44 7.40 41.85
N LYS A 346 -5.27 7.65 43.16
CA LYS A 346 -6.35 8.05 44.08
C LYS A 346 -7.00 9.38 43.70
N ASP A 347 -6.30 10.20 42.96
CA ASP A 347 -6.84 11.46 42.43
C ASP A 347 -7.75 11.24 41.20
N ILE A 348 -7.92 9.99 40.74
CA ILE A 348 -8.89 9.60 39.72
C ILE A 348 -10.18 9.14 40.42
N ALA A 349 -11.24 9.94 40.37
CA ALA A 349 -12.56 9.60 40.83
C ALA A 349 -13.31 8.76 39.79
N ALA A 350 -13.29 7.46 39.95
CA ALA A 350 -13.94 6.50 39.05
C ALA A 350 -15.35 6.18 39.56
N VAL A 351 -16.36 6.66 38.85
CA VAL A 351 -17.75 6.67 39.31
C VAL A 351 -18.55 5.58 38.59
N THR A 352 -19.11 4.66 39.34
CA THR A 352 -20.09 3.69 38.86
C THR A 352 -21.50 4.18 39.21
N MET A 353 -22.39 4.20 38.23
CA MET A 353 -23.75 4.72 38.38
C MET A 353 -24.76 3.66 37.92
N PRO A 354 -25.09 2.67 38.77
CA PRO A 354 -26.05 1.65 38.42
C PRO A 354 -27.44 2.27 38.14
N GLY A 355 -28.03 1.86 37.03
CA GLY A 355 -29.37 2.21 36.60
C GLY A 355 -30.23 0.97 36.39
N PHE A 356 -31.34 1.11 35.66
CA PHE A 356 -32.28 0.01 35.44
C PHE A 356 -31.74 -1.11 34.52
N GLY A 357 -30.77 -0.82 33.64
CA GLY A 357 -30.16 -1.79 32.71
C GLY A 357 -28.81 -2.34 33.13
N THR A 358 -28.33 -2.02 34.35
CA THR A 358 -27.03 -2.50 34.83
C THR A 358 -27.11 -3.96 35.23
N THR A 359 -26.24 -4.82 34.64
CA THR A 359 -26.13 -6.23 35.00
C THR A 359 -25.04 -6.44 36.06
N ASP A 360 -25.16 -7.48 36.89
CA ASP A 360 -24.17 -7.83 37.91
C ASP A 360 -22.77 -7.98 37.31
N ARG A 361 -22.66 -8.61 36.12
CA ARG A 361 -21.39 -8.80 35.41
C ARG A 361 -20.72 -7.48 35.07
N THR A 362 -21.46 -6.50 34.55
CA THR A 362 -20.89 -5.19 34.15
C THR A 362 -20.51 -4.38 35.38
N TYR A 363 -21.30 -4.47 36.43
CA TYR A 363 -20.99 -3.86 37.71
C TYR A 363 -19.71 -4.41 38.34
N ASP A 364 -19.61 -5.75 38.46
CA ASP A 364 -18.43 -6.41 39.01
C ASP A 364 -17.15 -6.09 38.19
N ASN A 365 -17.24 -6.06 36.87
CA ASN A 365 -16.14 -5.66 36.00
C ASN A 365 -15.67 -4.23 36.32
N ALA A 366 -16.59 -3.28 36.46
CA ALA A 366 -16.28 -1.89 36.78
C ALA A 366 -15.56 -1.79 38.13
N VAL A 367 -16.14 -2.38 39.20
CA VAL A 367 -15.60 -2.35 40.55
C VAL A 367 -14.21 -2.99 40.63
N ASN A 368 -14.04 -4.17 40.03
CA ASN A 368 -12.76 -4.87 40.03
C ASN A 368 -11.68 -4.09 39.29
N LEU A 369 -12.01 -3.53 38.12
CA LEU A 369 -11.08 -2.72 37.35
C LEU A 369 -10.59 -1.49 38.11
N ILE A 370 -11.52 -0.73 38.73
CA ILE A 370 -11.20 0.46 39.52
C ILE A 370 -10.25 0.11 40.67
N LYS A 371 -10.57 -0.96 41.40
CA LYS A 371 -9.74 -1.43 42.53
C LYS A 371 -8.35 -1.90 42.07
N CYS A 372 -8.28 -2.66 41.00
CA CYS A 372 -7.00 -3.13 40.46
C CYS A 372 -6.08 -1.99 40.04
N LEU A 373 -6.63 -0.90 39.52
CA LEU A 373 -5.89 0.27 39.06
C LEU A 373 -5.58 1.27 40.18
N GLY A 374 -6.12 1.07 41.38
CA GLY A 374 -5.89 1.95 42.54
C GLY A 374 -6.60 3.30 42.46
N ALA A 375 -7.59 3.45 41.60
CA ALA A 375 -8.41 4.64 41.50
C ALA A 375 -9.43 4.73 42.66
N THR A 376 -9.91 5.93 42.95
CA THR A 376 -10.94 6.14 43.96
C THR A 376 -12.29 5.70 43.42
N PHE A 377 -12.87 4.69 44.04
CA PHE A 377 -14.19 4.16 43.68
C PHE A 377 -15.30 4.99 44.32
N ILE A 378 -16.23 5.46 43.50
CA ILE A 378 -17.45 6.16 43.91
C ILE A 378 -18.64 5.43 43.30
N GLU A 379 -19.69 5.18 44.11
CA GLU A 379 -20.94 4.61 43.63
C GLU A 379 -22.08 5.59 43.85
N VAL A 380 -22.90 5.80 42.82
CA VAL A 380 -24.10 6.64 42.87
C VAL A 380 -25.26 5.91 42.19
N ASP A 381 -26.27 5.45 42.97
CA ASP A 381 -27.48 4.88 42.40
C ASP A 381 -28.35 6.02 41.82
N ILE A 382 -28.61 5.94 40.52
CA ILE A 382 -29.36 6.98 39.80
C ILE A 382 -30.86 6.71 39.68
N LYS A 383 -31.37 5.57 40.19
CA LYS A 383 -32.73 5.13 39.95
C LYS A 383 -33.77 6.11 40.47
N ASP A 384 -33.58 6.62 41.69
CA ASP A 384 -34.54 7.55 42.30
C ASP A 384 -34.60 8.90 41.56
N ALA A 385 -33.46 9.47 41.18
CA ALA A 385 -33.38 10.72 40.43
C ALA A 385 -34.03 10.56 39.02
N VAL A 386 -33.74 9.47 38.31
CA VAL A 386 -34.35 9.16 37.02
C VAL A 386 -35.86 8.96 37.15
N ASN A 387 -36.35 8.28 38.17
CA ASN A 387 -37.79 8.12 38.39
C ASN A 387 -38.51 9.44 38.66
N ILE A 388 -37.90 10.35 39.43
CA ILE A 388 -38.42 11.69 39.64
C ILE A 388 -38.49 12.44 38.29
N HIS A 389 -37.43 12.42 37.52
CA HIS A 389 -37.35 13.04 36.20
C HIS A 389 -38.44 12.49 35.24
N PHE A 390 -38.62 11.17 35.17
CA PHE A 390 -39.63 10.54 34.32
C PHE A 390 -41.04 10.97 34.74
N ARG A 391 -41.33 11.03 36.02
CA ARG A 391 -42.61 11.54 36.53
C ARG A 391 -42.84 12.99 36.11
N ASP A 392 -41.85 13.85 36.22
CA ASP A 392 -41.98 15.29 35.97
C ASP A 392 -42.20 15.58 34.46
N ILE A 393 -41.63 14.72 33.55
CA ILE A 393 -41.86 14.86 32.10
C ILE A 393 -43.00 14.00 31.55
N GLY A 394 -43.67 13.21 32.40
CA GLY A 394 -44.74 12.31 31.96
C GLY A 394 -44.30 11.07 31.22
N GLN A 395 -43.02 10.65 31.35
CA GLN A 395 -42.53 9.42 30.75
C GLN A 395 -43.00 8.19 31.57
N ASN A 396 -43.53 7.19 30.86
CA ASN A 396 -43.88 5.92 31.45
C ASN A 396 -42.63 5.06 31.67
N PRO A 397 -42.24 4.72 32.93
CA PRO A 397 -41.04 3.91 33.20
C PRO A 397 -41.04 2.49 32.57
N SER A 398 -42.25 1.98 32.19
CA SER A 398 -42.38 0.69 31.56
C SER A 398 -42.13 0.73 30.02
N VAL A 399 -42.01 1.93 29.43
CA VAL A 399 -41.69 2.11 28.00
C VAL A 399 -40.24 2.42 27.85
N HIS A 400 -39.48 1.42 27.36
CA HIS A 400 -38.03 1.50 27.17
C HIS A 400 -37.71 2.07 25.77
N ASP A 401 -38.02 3.33 25.59
CA ASP A 401 -37.76 4.09 24.35
C ASP A 401 -36.52 4.99 24.45
N VAL A 402 -36.30 5.82 23.45
CA VAL A 402 -35.19 6.78 23.41
C VAL A 402 -35.19 7.74 24.60
N THR A 403 -36.37 8.13 25.10
CA THR A 403 -36.51 9.01 26.28
C THR A 403 -36.03 8.31 27.53
N TYR A 404 -36.40 7.03 27.71
CA TYR A 404 -35.97 6.20 28.81
C TYR A 404 -34.44 6.03 28.86
N GLU A 405 -33.79 5.74 27.75
CA GLU A 405 -32.34 5.61 27.65
C GLU A 405 -31.62 6.95 27.90
N ASN A 406 -32.06 8.03 27.20
CA ASN A 406 -31.46 9.34 27.37
C ASN A 406 -31.67 9.98 28.72
N GLY A 407 -32.78 9.74 29.43
CA GLY A 407 -33.01 10.21 30.75
C GLY A 407 -31.93 9.72 31.70
N GLN A 408 -31.62 8.41 31.67
CA GLN A 408 -30.55 7.82 32.46
C GLN A 408 -29.16 8.34 32.06
N ALA A 409 -28.91 8.52 30.75
CA ALA A 409 -27.62 9.01 30.27
C ALA A 409 -27.33 10.46 30.71
N ARG A 410 -28.34 11.32 30.70
CA ARG A 410 -28.23 12.71 31.15
C ARG A 410 -28.02 12.80 32.66
N GLU A 411 -28.72 12.00 33.46
CA GLU A 411 -28.51 11.95 34.91
C GLU A 411 -27.05 11.58 35.24
N ARG A 412 -26.48 10.57 34.55
CA ARG A 412 -25.07 10.21 34.71
C ARG A 412 -24.15 11.37 34.35
N THR A 413 -24.44 12.07 33.28
CA THR A 413 -23.62 13.21 32.84
C THR A 413 -23.67 14.34 33.85
N GLN A 414 -24.85 14.69 34.38
CA GLN A 414 -25.02 15.71 35.43
C GLN A 414 -24.18 15.39 36.68
N ILE A 415 -24.30 14.16 37.20
CA ILE A 415 -23.54 13.71 38.34
C ILE A 415 -22.01 13.83 38.13
N LEU A 416 -21.52 13.40 36.99
CA LEU A 416 -20.09 13.51 36.67
C LEU A 416 -19.61 14.95 36.62
N MET A 417 -20.40 15.83 36.01
CA MET A 417 -20.09 17.27 35.92
C MET A 417 -20.07 17.90 37.33
N ASP A 418 -21.07 17.65 38.15
CA ASP A 418 -21.15 18.21 39.50
C ASP A 418 -20.05 17.66 40.42
N LEU A 419 -19.75 16.36 40.35
CA LEU A 419 -18.60 15.78 41.06
C LEU A 419 -17.27 16.40 40.62
N SER A 420 -17.11 16.72 39.35
CA SER A 420 -15.90 17.37 38.83
C SER A 420 -15.69 18.75 39.49
N LEU A 421 -16.78 19.49 39.75
CA LEU A 421 -16.73 20.79 40.42
C LEU A 421 -16.42 20.69 41.89
N ILE A 422 -16.93 19.66 42.56
CA ILE A 422 -16.65 19.41 43.98
C ILE A 422 -15.16 19.09 44.19
N HIS A 423 -14.51 18.39 43.22
CA HIS A 423 -13.12 17.98 43.32
C HIS A 423 -12.11 18.97 42.73
N ILE A 424 -12.57 20.09 42.19
CA ILE A 424 -11.71 21.18 41.75
C ILE A 424 -10.95 21.79 42.97
#